data_cc14af89aa9a3f4ee855b2b88357d4bf
#
_entry.id   cc14af89aa9a3f4ee855b2b88357d4bf
#
_cell.length_a   1.000
_cell.length_b   1.000
_cell.length_c   1.000
_cell.angle_alpha   90.00
_cell.angle_beta   90.00
_cell.angle_gamma   90.00
#
_symmetry.space_group_name_H-M   'P 1'
#
loop_
_entity.id
_entity.type
_entity.pdbx_description
1 polymer ?
#
loop_
_entity_poly.entity_id
_entity_poly.type
_entity_poly.pdbx_seq_one_letter_code
_entity_poly.pdbx_strand_id
1 'polypeptide(L)'
;DVRTDAERAWVGFVPGAHALAWKQWPGMAMNPDFDAGVQALGAGGKKLVLLCRSGVRSIAAAQRATVLGQQAYNILEGFEGDPDDQAHRGVKGGWRFRGLPWQQN
;
A
#
# COMPACT_ATOMS: atom_id res chain seq x y z
N ASP A 1 -2.73 -0.45 3.58
CA ASP A 1 -1.43 -0.91 3.13
C ASP A 1 -1.62 -2.16 2.29
N VAL A 2 -1.39 -2.05 0.98
CA VAL A 2 -1.61 -3.15 0.03
C VAL A 2 -0.32 -3.91 -0.31
N ARG A 3 0.75 -3.64 0.44
CA ARG A 3 2.00 -4.39 0.32
C ARG A 3 1.85 -5.78 0.94
N THR A 4 2.82 -6.64 0.66
CA THR A 4 2.87 -7.97 1.27
C THR A 4 3.19 -7.87 2.78
N ASP A 5 2.84 -8.91 3.53
CA ASP A 5 3.20 -9.01 4.95
C ASP A 5 4.71 -9.01 5.14
N ALA A 6 5.46 -9.63 4.21
CA ALA A 6 6.93 -9.63 4.26
C ALA A 6 7.50 -8.21 4.18
N GLU A 7 7.00 -7.38 3.29
CA GLU A 7 7.44 -5.97 3.20
C GLU A 7 7.14 -5.21 4.48
N ARG A 8 5.94 -5.39 5.05
CA ARG A 8 5.56 -4.72 6.30
C ARG A 8 6.45 -5.16 7.46
N ALA A 9 6.78 -6.45 7.53
CA ALA A 9 7.61 -6.98 8.61
C ALA A 9 9.07 -6.52 8.53
N TRP A 10 9.65 -6.47 7.32
CA TRP A 10 11.09 -6.24 7.14
C TRP A 10 11.45 -4.82 6.76
N VAL A 11 10.64 -4.15 5.97
CA VAL A 11 10.93 -2.78 5.51
C VAL A 11 10.37 -1.74 6.47
N GLY A 12 9.25 -2.03 7.08
CA GLY A 12 8.56 -1.12 7.98
C GLY A 12 7.10 -0.91 7.57
N PHE A 13 6.36 -0.18 8.40
CA PHE A 13 4.93 0.04 8.19
C PHE A 13 4.48 1.37 8.80
N VAL A 14 3.31 1.83 8.36
CA VAL A 14 2.65 3.01 8.92
C VAL A 14 1.81 2.58 10.14
N PRO A 15 2.05 3.15 11.34
CA PRO A 15 1.26 2.80 12.51
C PRO A 15 -0.24 3.02 12.29
N GLY A 16 -1.05 2.05 12.67
CA GLY A 16 -2.51 2.13 12.54
C GLY A 16 -3.06 1.83 11.15
N ALA A 17 -2.22 1.65 10.14
CA ALA A 17 -2.68 1.30 8.81
C ALA A 17 -3.19 -0.15 8.78
N HIS A 18 -4.30 -0.37 8.07
CA HIS A 18 -4.84 -1.70 7.86
C HIS A 18 -4.02 -2.45 6.81
N ALA A 19 -3.72 -3.71 7.06
CA ALA A 19 -3.02 -4.58 6.14
C ALA A 19 -4.02 -5.32 5.26
N LEU A 20 -3.94 -5.12 3.94
CA LEU A 20 -4.76 -5.84 2.97
C LEU A 20 -3.98 -5.96 1.67
N ALA A 21 -3.23 -7.03 1.52
CA ALA A 21 -2.34 -7.21 0.38
C ALA A 21 -3.12 -7.26 -0.95
N TRP A 22 -2.62 -6.56 -1.96
CA TRP A 22 -3.07 -6.68 -3.34
C TRP A 22 -2.56 -7.98 -3.95
N LYS A 23 -1.25 -8.23 -3.76
CA LYS A 23 -0.59 -9.50 -4.10
C LYS A 23 0.09 -10.06 -2.87
N GLN A 24 0.19 -11.38 -2.78
CA GLN A 24 0.73 -12.06 -1.60
C GLN A 24 2.11 -12.67 -1.88
N TRP A 25 2.99 -12.57 -0.91
CA TRP A 25 4.29 -13.22 -0.92
C TRP A 25 4.20 -14.58 -0.21
N PRO A 26 4.85 -15.65 -0.71
CA PRO A 26 5.67 -15.68 -1.93
C PRO A 26 4.86 -15.88 -3.21
N GLY A 27 5.50 -15.58 -4.35
CA GLY A 27 4.92 -15.82 -5.67
C GLY A 27 4.11 -14.67 -6.24
N MET A 28 3.77 -13.68 -5.45
CA MET A 28 3.04 -12.47 -5.87
C MET A 28 1.72 -12.76 -6.60
N ALA A 29 1.01 -13.80 -6.18
CA ALA A 29 -0.32 -14.10 -6.69
C ALA A 29 -1.33 -13.09 -6.11
N MET A 30 -2.39 -12.81 -6.87
CA MET A 30 -3.46 -11.92 -6.41
C MET A 30 -4.09 -12.47 -5.14
N ASN A 31 -4.38 -11.57 -4.19
CA ASN A 31 -5.08 -11.95 -2.96
C ASN A 31 -6.56 -12.16 -3.27
N PRO A 32 -7.09 -13.39 -3.11
CA PRO A 32 -8.50 -13.67 -3.41
C PRO A 32 -9.47 -12.97 -2.45
N ASP A 33 -9.00 -12.52 -1.30
CA ASP A 33 -9.81 -11.86 -0.28
C ASP A 33 -9.81 -10.33 -0.38
N PHE A 34 -9.14 -9.78 -1.40
CA PHE A 34 -8.98 -8.32 -1.53
C PHE A 34 -10.32 -7.60 -1.62
N ASP A 35 -11.22 -8.07 -2.48
CA ASP A 35 -12.52 -7.41 -2.71
C ASP A 35 -13.34 -7.36 -1.43
N ALA A 36 -13.46 -8.49 -0.73
CA ALA A 36 -14.19 -8.55 0.54
C ALA A 36 -13.55 -7.67 1.61
N GLY A 37 -12.23 -7.67 1.68
CA GLY A 37 -11.48 -6.84 2.64
C GLY A 37 -11.67 -5.35 2.39
N VAL A 38 -11.59 -4.93 1.15
CA VAL A 38 -11.77 -3.51 0.79
C VAL A 38 -13.21 -3.05 1.04
N GLN A 39 -14.20 -3.89 0.77
CA GLN A 39 -15.59 -3.57 1.06
C GLN A 39 -15.84 -3.44 2.56
N ALA A 40 -15.24 -4.30 3.36
CA ALA A 40 -15.35 -4.22 4.82
C ALA A 40 -14.70 -2.93 5.37
N LEU A 41 -13.51 -2.58 4.89
CA LEU A 41 -12.79 -1.37 5.31
C LEU A 41 -13.50 -0.09 4.89
N GLY A 42 -14.15 -0.08 3.72
CA GLY A 42 -14.88 1.07 3.20
C GLY A 42 -16.33 1.17 3.66
N ALA A 43 -16.78 0.26 4.51
CA ALA A 43 -18.16 0.24 4.99
C ALA A 43 -18.52 1.56 5.68
N GLY A 44 -19.74 2.07 5.39
CA GLY A 44 -20.20 3.37 5.92
C GLY A 44 -19.69 4.57 5.14
N GLY A 45 -19.16 4.37 3.92
CA GLY A 45 -18.72 5.47 3.05
C GLY A 45 -17.37 6.07 3.40
N LYS A 46 -16.53 5.34 4.10
CA LYS A 46 -15.18 5.79 4.46
C LYS A 46 -14.31 5.93 3.22
N LYS A 47 -13.50 6.98 3.18
CA LYS A 47 -12.47 7.13 2.16
C LYS A 47 -11.32 6.17 2.45
N LEU A 48 -10.84 5.50 1.41
CA LEU A 48 -9.70 4.58 1.49
C LEU A 48 -8.49 5.20 0.82
N VAL A 49 -7.39 5.28 1.57
CA VAL A 49 -6.12 5.79 1.06
C VAL A 49 -5.16 4.61 1.02
N LEU A 50 -4.69 4.26 -0.18
CA LEU A 50 -3.95 3.04 -0.43
C LEU A 50 -2.47 3.30 -0.62
N LEU A 51 -1.65 2.44 -0.02
CA LEU A 51 -0.19 2.56 0.03
C LEU A 51 0.46 1.26 -0.47
N CYS A 52 1.43 1.38 -1.37
CA CYS A 52 2.34 0.27 -1.69
C CYS A 52 3.79 0.76 -1.64
N ARG A 53 4.73 0.07 -2.30
CA ARG A 53 6.13 0.45 -2.24
C ARG A 53 6.42 1.79 -2.93
N SER A 54 5.91 1.98 -4.15
CA SER A 54 6.19 3.17 -4.97
C SER A 54 4.98 3.71 -5.74
N GLY A 55 3.78 3.17 -5.48
CA GLY A 55 2.53 3.63 -6.09
C GLY A 55 1.93 2.69 -7.13
N VAL A 56 2.66 1.74 -7.68
CA VAL A 56 2.21 0.91 -8.82
C VAL A 56 1.07 -0.03 -8.43
N ARG A 57 1.26 -0.85 -7.40
CA ARG A 57 0.24 -1.80 -6.92
C ARG A 57 -0.98 -1.07 -6.35
N SER A 58 -0.75 0.02 -5.63
CA SER A 58 -1.83 0.78 -5.00
C SER A 58 -2.70 1.52 -6.02
N ILE A 59 -2.15 1.91 -7.18
CA ILE A 59 -2.96 2.43 -8.29
C ILE A 59 -3.96 1.36 -8.75
N ALA A 60 -3.48 0.16 -9.05
CA ALA A 60 -4.34 -0.95 -9.49
C ALA A 60 -5.38 -1.32 -8.42
N ALA A 61 -4.95 -1.38 -7.17
CA ALA A 61 -5.83 -1.68 -6.04
C ALA A 61 -6.90 -0.58 -5.85
N ALA A 62 -6.53 0.69 -5.99
CA ALA A 62 -7.47 1.81 -5.89
C ALA A 62 -8.49 1.79 -7.03
N GLN A 63 -8.06 1.46 -8.25
CA GLN A 63 -8.97 1.29 -9.39
C GLN A 63 -9.97 0.17 -9.12
N ARG A 64 -9.51 -0.96 -8.59
CA ARG A 64 -10.40 -2.06 -8.21
C ARG A 64 -11.39 -1.65 -7.13
N ALA A 65 -10.92 -0.98 -6.08
CA ALA A 65 -11.78 -0.48 -5.01
C ALA A 65 -12.85 0.47 -5.55
N THR A 66 -12.49 1.33 -6.50
CA THR A 66 -13.44 2.25 -7.15
C THR A 66 -14.52 1.49 -7.92
N VAL A 67 -14.14 0.44 -8.64
CA VAL A 67 -15.10 -0.44 -9.34
C VAL A 67 -16.08 -1.07 -8.35
N LEU A 68 -15.61 -1.39 -7.15
CA LEU A 68 -16.43 -1.96 -6.08
C LEU A 68 -17.28 -0.92 -5.33
N GLY A 69 -17.29 0.34 -5.78
CA GLY A 69 -18.11 1.41 -5.21
C GLY A 69 -17.46 2.18 -4.06
N GLN A 70 -16.16 1.98 -3.82
CA GLN A 70 -15.46 2.68 -2.75
C GLN A 70 -14.85 4.00 -3.23
N GLN A 71 -14.67 4.96 -2.31
CA GLN A 71 -13.88 6.16 -2.56
C GLN A 71 -12.43 5.86 -2.24
N ALA A 72 -11.62 5.62 -3.26
CA ALA A 72 -10.26 5.17 -3.09
C ALA A 72 -9.24 6.15 -3.70
N TYR A 73 -8.15 6.36 -2.98
CA TYR A 73 -7.07 7.27 -3.34
C TYR A 73 -5.74 6.55 -3.22
N ASN A 74 -4.77 6.92 -4.04
CA ASN A 74 -3.43 6.35 -4.03
C ASN A 74 -2.46 7.32 -3.36
N ILE A 75 -1.60 6.81 -2.47
CA ILE A 75 -0.44 7.56 -1.99
C ILE A 75 0.61 7.50 -3.09
N LEU A 76 0.83 8.62 -3.75
CA LEU A 76 1.54 8.72 -5.03
C LEU A 76 2.94 8.09 -5.01
N GLU A 77 3.74 8.40 -3.98
CA GLU A 77 5.12 7.93 -3.91
C GLU A 77 5.28 6.58 -3.21
N GLY A 78 4.23 6.10 -2.53
CA GLY A 78 4.30 4.88 -1.75
C GLY A 78 5.14 5.01 -0.49
N PHE A 79 5.51 3.87 0.09
CA PHE A 79 6.25 3.83 1.34
C PHE A 79 7.74 4.11 1.16
N GLU A 80 8.34 3.58 0.08
CA GLU A 80 9.77 3.67 -0.18
C GLU A 80 10.14 4.64 -1.30
N GLY A 81 9.18 5.02 -2.14
CA GLY A 81 9.43 5.85 -3.30
C GLY A 81 10.12 5.10 -4.44
N ASP A 82 10.49 5.84 -5.46
CA ASP A 82 11.22 5.31 -6.60
C ASP A 82 12.71 5.18 -6.28
N PRO A 83 13.43 4.25 -6.93
CA PRO A 83 14.87 4.15 -6.76
C PRO A 83 15.60 5.34 -7.39
N ASP A 84 16.73 5.69 -6.82
CA ASP A 84 17.66 6.67 -7.41
C ASP A 84 18.52 6.04 -8.52
N ASP A 85 19.51 6.79 -9.01
CA ASP A 85 20.43 6.35 -10.08
C ASP A 85 21.23 5.10 -9.71
N GLN A 86 21.37 4.82 -8.42
CA GLN A 86 22.11 3.68 -7.89
C GLN A 86 21.19 2.54 -7.49
N ALA A 87 19.91 2.59 -7.86
CA ALA A 87 18.88 1.63 -7.50
C ALA A 87 18.60 1.54 -5.99
N HIS A 88 18.77 2.66 -5.29
CA HIS A 88 18.43 2.77 -3.86
C HIS A 88 17.10 3.48 -3.69
N ARG A 89 16.22 2.92 -2.84
CA ARG A 89 14.96 3.54 -2.47
C ARG A 89 15.07 4.27 -1.14
N GLY A 90 14.10 5.16 -0.87
CA GLY A 90 14.04 5.90 0.37
C GLY A 90 14.93 7.14 0.41
N VAL A 91 15.48 7.55 -0.73
CA VAL A 91 16.42 8.66 -0.82
C VAL A 91 15.97 9.80 -1.73
N LYS A 92 14.87 9.63 -2.47
CA LYS A 92 14.33 10.70 -3.32
C LYS A 92 12.82 10.89 -3.21
N GLY A 93 12.11 10.00 -2.52
CA GLY A 93 10.67 10.11 -2.31
C GLY A 93 10.15 9.00 -1.42
N GLY A 94 8.86 9.03 -1.12
CA GLY A 94 8.17 8.03 -0.33
C GLY A 94 7.85 8.50 1.09
N TRP A 95 6.95 7.75 1.73
CA TRP A 95 6.46 8.06 3.08
C TRP A 95 7.59 8.28 4.08
N ARG A 96 8.54 7.34 4.12
CA ARG A 96 9.69 7.43 5.03
C ARG A 96 10.57 8.64 4.74
N PHE A 97 10.87 8.88 3.45
CA PHE A 97 11.71 10.00 3.02
C PHE A 97 11.10 11.34 3.46
N ARG A 98 9.78 11.45 3.43
CA ARG A 98 9.06 12.68 3.79
C ARG A 98 8.97 12.90 5.31
N GLY A 99 9.50 11.99 6.11
CA GLY A 99 9.49 12.11 7.56
C GLY A 99 8.16 11.85 8.22
N LEU A 100 7.24 11.17 7.53
CA LEU A 100 5.95 10.79 8.09
C LEU A 100 6.09 9.60 9.04
N PRO A 101 5.19 9.41 10.01
CA PRO A 101 5.35 8.36 11.04
C PRO A 101 5.43 6.96 10.45
N TRP A 102 6.45 6.20 10.84
CA TRP A 102 6.63 4.81 10.45
C TRP A 102 7.41 4.05 11.51
N GLN A 103 7.26 2.72 11.51
CA GLN A 103 7.89 1.83 12.48
C GLN A 103 8.43 0.59 11.77
N GLN A 104 9.37 -0.08 12.44
CA GLN A 104 9.85 -1.43 12.10
C GLN A 104 9.67 -2.33 13.30
N ASN A 105 9.50 -3.61 13.03
CA ASN A 105 9.47 -4.62 14.09
C ASN A 105 10.86 -4.92 14.63
#